data_c1d66e793aeb194ac4c803ef64b36925
#
_entry.id   c1d66e793aeb194ac4c803ef64b36925
#
_cell.length_a   1.000
_cell.length_b   1.000
_cell.length_c   1.000
_cell.angle_alpha   90.00
_cell.angle_beta   90.00
_cell.angle_gamma   90.00
#
_symmetry.space_group_name_H-M   'P 1'
#
loop_
_entity.id
_entity.type
_entity.pdbx_description
1 polymer ?
#
loop_
_entity_poly.entity_id
_entity_poly.type
_entity_poly.pdbx_seq_one_letter_code
_entity_poly.pdbx_strand_id
1 'polypeptide(L)'
;MFHVAIRIPPAYDPRYTGPVTNHRTALIDYISTLAVKRGDFTLTSGKKASFYVDLRQVSLDHRVAPLIGDVMVDLIEEFGDVDAIGGLTMGADPIASAIMHRGILRGKTFDALVVRKEPKDHGMGKQVEGPPVAGKRVIVVEDTSTTGGSPLKACEAIEKEGGVIVAVCVVVDRNTGAKEVIEGAGYPYRAALTLSDLGLDDA
;
A
#
# COMPACT_ATOMS: atom_id res chain seq x y z
N MET A 1 -26.84 -25.96 0.98
CA MET A 1 -25.83 -25.26 1.80
C MET A 1 -24.48 -25.73 1.28
N PHE A 2 -23.93 -25.04 0.26
CA PHE A 2 -22.64 -25.40 -0.35
C PHE A 2 -21.51 -24.82 0.50
N HIS A 3 -20.80 -25.70 1.18
CA HIS A 3 -19.52 -25.33 1.80
C HIS A 3 -18.51 -25.11 0.66
N VAL A 4 -18.28 -23.87 0.28
CA VAL A 4 -17.10 -23.52 -0.50
C VAL A 4 -15.90 -23.72 0.43
N ALA A 5 -15.16 -24.79 0.20
CA ALA A 5 -13.91 -25.03 0.90
C ALA A 5 -12.95 -23.87 0.53
N ILE A 6 -12.73 -22.95 1.45
CA ILE A 6 -11.73 -21.89 1.32
C ILE A 6 -10.37 -22.59 1.24
N ARG A 7 -9.80 -22.64 0.05
CA ARG A 7 -8.47 -23.18 -0.17
C ARG A 7 -7.48 -22.16 0.34
N ILE A 8 -7.08 -22.29 1.61
CA ILE A 8 -6.01 -21.46 2.18
C ILE A 8 -4.73 -21.82 1.42
N PRO A 9 -4.05 -20.85 0.78
CA PRO A 9 -2.78 -21.11 0.12
C PRO A 9 -1.78 -21.74 1.11
N PRO A 10 -0.81 -22.55 0.65
CA PRO A 10 0.21 -23.12 1.53
C PRO A 10 0.92 -22.00 2.29
N ALA A 11 1.24 -22.28 3.56
CA ALA A 11 1.88 -21.30 4.44
C ALA A 11 3.10 -20.68 3.76
N TYR A 12 3.15 -19.35 3.71
CA TYR A 12 4.28 -18.59 3.21
C TYR A 12 5.54 -18.95 4.00
N ASP A 13 6.61 -19.40 3.33
CA ASP A 13 7.92 -19.56 3.96
C ASP A 13 8.66 -18.21 3.88
N PRO A 14 8.90 -17.53 5.00
CA PRO A 14 9.59 -16.23 5.02
C PRO A 14 11.05 -16.33 4.53
N ARG A 15 11.59 -17.52 4.42
CA ARG A 15 12.94 -17.80 3.89
C ARG A 15 12.93 -17.94 2.37
N TYR A 16 11.76 -17.96 1.74
CA TYR A 16 11.64 -18.13 0.31
C TYR A 16 12.11 -16.87 -0.42
N THR A 17 13.21 -17.02 -1.15
CA THR A 17 13.80 -15.98 -2.01
C THR A 17 13.55 -16.29 -3.51
N GLY A 18 12.44 -16.96 -3.80
CA GLY A 18 12.09 -17.40 -5.15
C GLY A 18 11.64 -16.26 -6.07
N PRO A 19 11.44 -16.55 -7.37
CA PRO A 19 11.12 -15.53 -8.36
C PRO A 19 9.81 -14.78 -8.04
N VAL A 20 9.82 -13.49 -8.37
CA VAL A 20 8.77 -12.46 -8.15
C VAL A 20 7.36 -12.91 -8.54
N THR A 21 7.23 -13.69 -9.62
CA THR A 21 5.94 -14.20 -10.13
C THR A 21 5.15 -15.03 -9.11
N ASN A 22 5.84 -15.68 -8.19
CA ASN A 22 5.19 -16.51 -7.17
C ASN A 22 4.61 -15.65 -6.03
N HIS A 23 5.32 -14.58 -5.60
CA HIS A 23 4.86 -13.69 -4.53
C HIS A 23 3.60 -12.92 -4.94
N ARG A 24 3.56 -12.39 -6.18
CA ARG A 24 2.41 -11.65 -6.69
C ARG A 24 1.16 -12.53 -6.80
N THR A 25 1.30 -13.75 -7.33
CA THR A 25 0.19 -14.70 -7.43
C THR A 25 -0.34 -15.09 -6.05
N ALA A 26 0.55 -15.40 -5.11
CA ALA A 26 0.16 -15.73 -3.75
C ALA A 26 -0.55 -14.54 -3.06
N LEU A 27 -0.08 -13.32 -3.29
CA LEU A 27 -0.71 -12.10 -2.76
C LEU A 27 -2.12 -11.92 -3.30
N ILE A 28 -2.34 -12.13 -4.61
CA ILE A 28 -3.67 -12.09 -5.25
C ILE A 28 -4.62 -13.08 -4.57
N ASP A 29 -4.18 -14.34 -4.39
CA ASP A 29 -4.99 -15.39 -3.76
C ASP A 29 -5.39 -15.04 -2.32
N TYR A 30 -4.45 -14.52 -1.53
CA TYR A 30 -4.72 -14.09 -0.16
C TYR A 30 -5.66 -12.89 -0.10
N ILE A 31 -5.45 -11.86 -0.91
CA ILE A 31 -6.34 -10.68 -0.95
C ILE A 31 -7.75 -11.10 -1.34
N SER A 32 -7.88 -11.89 -2.42
CA SER A 32 -9.19 -12.35 -2.91
C SER A 32 -9.94 -13.17 -1.87
N THR A 33 -9.21 -13.95 -1.05
CA THR A 33 -9.81 -14.85 -0.05
C THR A 33 -10.14 -14.14 1.27
N LEU A 34 -9.25 -13.24 1.75
CA LEU A 34 -9.32 -12.70 3.10
C LEU A 34 -9.81 -11.23 3.14
N ALA A 35 -9.47 -10.44 2.12
CA ALA A 35 -9.75 -9.00 2.11
C ALA A 35 -10.98 -8.62 1.28
N VAL A 36 -11.39 -9.42 0.29
CA VAL A 36 -12.55 -9.16 -0.55
C VAL A 36 -13.81 -9.72 0.11
N LYS A 37 -14.77 -8.83 0.36
CA LYS A 37 -16.12 -9.21 0.83
C LYS A 37 -17.12 -8.90 -0.28
N ARG A 38 -17.85 -9.90 -0.74
CA ARG A 38 -18.93 -9.74 -1.73
C ARG A 38 -20.26 -9.56 -1.02
N GLY A 39 -21.11 -8.66 -1.52
CA GLY A 39 -22.43 -8.35 -0.95
C GLY A 39 -22.90 -6.96 -1.37
N ASP A 40 -24.08 -6.56 -0.91
CA ASP A 40 -24.62 -5.23 -1.18
C ASP A 40 -24.10 -4.24 -0.12
N PHE A 41 -23.22 -3.35 -0.53
CA PHE A 41 -22.66 -2.31 0.33
C PHE A 41 -23.15 -0.94 -0.13
N THR A 42 -23.37 -0.05 0.83
CA THR A 42 -23.58 1.37 0.54
C THR A 42 -22.35 2.13 1.00
N LEU A 43 -21.63 2.72 0.03
CA LEU A 43 -20.44 3.52 0.31
C LEU A 43 -20.80 4.82 1.02
N THR A 44 -19.84 5.48 1.65
CA THR A 44 -20.02 6.78 2.30
C THR A 44 -20.54 7.87 1.34
N SER A 45 -20.27 7.71 0.03
CA SER A 45 -20.81 8.57 -1.04
C SER A 45 -22.27 8.28 -1.40
N GLY A 46 -22.91 7.29 -0.76
CA GLY A 46 -24.28 6.82 -1.10
C GLY A 46 -24.35 5.88 -2.30
N LYS A 47 -23.23 5.63 -3.00
CA LYS A 47 -23.19 4.68 -4.12
C LYS A 47 -23.25 3.25 -3.61
N LYS A 48 -23.96 2.38 -4.35
CA LYS A 48 -23.98 0.94 -4.10
C LYS A 48 -22.74 0.29 -4.68
N ALA A 49 -22.20 -0.72 -3.99
CA ALA A 49 -21.09 -1.54 -4.42
C ALA A 49 -21.41 -3.00 -4.11
N SER A 50 -21.06 -3.90 -5.03
CA SER A 50 -21.25 -5.36 -4.92
C SER A 50 -20.10 -6.03 -4.16
N PHE A 51 -19.06 -5.30 -3.82
CA PHE A 51 -17.92 -5.77 -3.03
C PHE A 51 -17.29 -4.65 -2.20
N TYR A 52 -16.54 -5.06 -1.20
CA TYR A 52 -15.67 -4.21 -0.39
C TYR A 52 -14.31 -4.87 -0.22
N VAL A 53 -13.23 -4.10 -0.37
CA VAL A 53 -11.85 -4.56 -0.17
C VAL A 53 -11.28 -3.91 1.08
N ASP A 54 -10.96 -4.72 2.10
CA ASP A 54 -10.31 -4.28 3.34
C ASP A 54 -8.90 -4.89 3.43
N LEU A 55 -7.92 -4.18 2.90
CA LEU A 55 -6.53 -4.66 2.89
C LEU A 55 -5.90 -4.76 4.29
N ARG A 56 -6.47 -4.16 5.33
CA ARG A 56 -5.99 -4.31 6.70
C ARG A 56 -6.13 -5.74 7.21
N GLN A 57 -7.07 -6.52 6.64
CA GLN A 57 -7.20 -7.95 6.91
C GLN A 57 -5.98 -8.78 6.48
N VAL A 58 -5.20 -8.26 5.53
CA VAL A 58 -4.02 -8.93 4.98
C VAL A 58 -2.72 -8.20 5.30
N SER A 59 -2.73 -6.86 5.34
CA SER A 59 -1.52 -6.10 5.69
C SER A 59 -1.10 -6.25 7.15
N LEU A 60 -2.01 -6.69 8.01
CA LEU A 60 -1.77 -7.02 9.41
C LEU A 60 -1.73 -8.54 9.68
N ASP A 61 -1.87 -9.39 8.65
CA ASP A 61 -1.76 -10.84 8.78
C ASP A 61 -0.29 -11.26 8.62
N HIS A 62 0.23 -12.02 9.59
CA HIS A 62 1.63 -12.45 9.63
C HIS A 62 2.09 -13.27 8.42
N ARG A 63 1.16 -13.90 7.69
CA ARG A 63 1.42 -14.69 6.48
C ARG A 63 1.51 -13.80 5.23
N VAL A 64 0.74 -12.71 5.21
CA VAL A 64 0.52 -11.90 4.01
C VAL A 64 1.31 -10.60 4.01
N ALA A 65 1.53 -9.99 5.18
CA ALA A 65 2.33 -8.77 5.30
C ALA A 65 3.73 -8.92 4.65
N PRO A 66 4.47 -10.03 4.83
CA PRO A 66 5.74 -10.22 4.14
C PRO A 66 5.62 -10.28 2.60
N LEU A 67 4.53 -10.87 2.06
CA LEU A 67 4.27 -10.90 0.61
C LEU A 67 4.02 -9.51 0.06
N ILE A 68 3.23 -8.69 0.78
CA ILE A 68 3.04 -7.28 0.43
C ILE A 68 4.38 -6.57 0.39
N GLY A 69 5.24 -6.79 1.39
CA GLY A 69 6.57 -6.19 1.43
C GLY A 69 7.41 -6.57 0.23
N ASP A 70 7.46 -7.85 -0.15
CA ASP A 70 8.23 -8.33 -1.31
C ASP A 70 7.73 -7.73 -2.62
N VAL A 71 6.42 -7.80 -2.87
CA VAL A 71 5.81 -7.27 -4.11
C VAL A 71 6.00 -5.76 -4.22
N MET A 72 5.89 -5.04 -3.10
CA MET A 72 6.10 -3.59 -3.09
C MET A 72 7.57 -3.21 -3.23
N VAL A 73 8.53 -4.00 -2.69
CA VAL A 73 9.96 -3.77 -2.93
C VAL A 73 10.28 -3.89 -4.42
N ASP A 74 9.73 -4.92 -5.11
CA ASP A 74 9.92 -5.07 -6.56
C ASP A 74 9.41 -3.85 -7.33
N LEU A 75 8.23 -3.34 -6.95
CA LEU A 75 7.63 -2.15 -7.58
C LEU A 75 8.47 -0.88 -7.34
N ILE A 76 9.01 -0.74 -6.14
CA ILE A 76 9.81 0.42 -5.72
C ILE A 76 11.17 0.45 -6.43
N GLU A 77 11.76 -0.71 -6.72
CA GLU A 77 13.04 -0.80 -7.43
C GLU A 77 13.03 -0.13 -8.80
N GLU A 78 11.86 0.04 -9.44
CA GLU A 78 11.71 0.76 -10.70
C GLU A 78 12.15 2.24 -10.61
N PHE A 79 12.13 2.83 -9.41
CA PHE A 79 12.41 4.24 -9.18
C PHE A 79 13.86 4.55 -8.77
N GLY A 80 14.74 3.55 -8.74
CA GLY A 80 16.14 3.70 -8.38
C GLY A 80 16.33 3.94 -6.88
N ASP A 81 17.19 4.90 -6.55
CA ASP A 81 17.53 5.17 -5.14
C ASP A 81 16.33 5.79 -4.39
N VAL A 82 15.94 5.14 -3.30
CA VAL A 82 14.88 5.55 -2.38
C VAL A 82 15.40 5.42 -0.97
N ASP A 83 15.18 6.44 -0.13
CA ASP A 83 15.67 6.50 1.24
C ASP A 83 14.60 6.12 2.26
N ALA A 84 13.33 6.46 1.97
CA ALA A 84 12.25 6.26 2.93
C ALA A 84 10.92 5.94 2.24
N ILE A 85 10.06 5.25 2.99
CA ILE A 85 8.74 4.81 2.57
C ILE A 85 7.74 5.21 3.64
N GLY A 86 6.63 5.83 3.26
CA GLY A 86 5.59 6.17 4.22
C GLY A 86 4.31 6.65 3.58
N GLY A 87 3.31 6.93 4.38
CA GLY A 87 2.03 7.41 3.89
C GLY A 87 1.07 7.75 5.02
N LEU A 88 -0.17 8.05 4.65
CA LEU A 88 -1.16 8.49 5.62
C LEU A 88 -1.60 7.33 6.54
N THR A 89 -1.54 7.57 7.86
CA THR A 89 -2.04 6.61 8.84
C THR A 89 -3.53 6.37 8.63
N MET A 90 -4.03 5.16 8.75
CA MET A 90 -3.53 3.88 9.25
C MET A 90 -3.23 2.88 8.11
N GLY A 91 -3.66 3.16 6.87
CA GLY A 91 -3.52 2.23 5.73
C GLY A 91 -2.07 2.00 5.34
N ALA A 92 -1.26 3.06 5.31
CA ALA A 92 0.13 3.00 4.89
C ALA A 92 1.09 2.37 5.92
N ASP A 93 0.79 2.46 7.22
CA ASP A 93 1.73 2.10 8.28
C ASP A 93 2.21 0.64 8.21
N PRO A 94 1.31 -0.37 8.10
CA PRO A 94 1.75 -1.76 7.99
C PRO A 94 2.48 -2.03 6.66
N ILE A 95 2.12 -1.33 5.58
CA ILE A 95 2.75 -1.46 4.27
C ILE A 95 4.20 -0.97 4.33
N ALA A 96 4.42 0.25 4.85
CA ALA A 96 5.76 0.83 5.00
C ALA A 96 6.65 -0.06 5.88
N SER A 97 6.11 -0.58 6.99
CA SER A 97 6.82 -1.50 7.88
C SER A 97 7.20 -2.80 7.17
N ALA A 98 6.28 -3.39 6.40
CA ALA A 98 6.54 -4.60 5.63
C ALA A 98 7.65 -4.38 4.59
N ILE A 99 7.60 -3.27 3.85
CA ILE A 99 8.61 -2.90 2.85
C ILE A 99 9.98 -2.72 3.52
N MET A 100 10.06 -1.99 4.63
CA MET A 100 11.30 -1.78 5.38
C MET A 100 11.93 -3.12 5.78
N HIS A 101 11.17 -4.03 6.39
CA HIS A 101 11.68 -5.32 6.84
C HIS A 101 12.08 -6.24 5.69
N ARG A 102 11.29 -6.26 4.60
CA ARG A 102 11.62 -7.12 3.43
C ARG A 102 12.77 -6.54 2.62
N GLY A 103 12.89 -5.22 2.53
CA GLY A 103 14.00 -4.54 1.89
C GLY A 103 15.35 -4.97 2.46
N ILE A 104 15.50 -4.99 3.79
CA ILE A 104 16.75 -5.43 4.46
C ILE A 104 17.15 -6.85 4.02
N LEU A 105 16.21 -7.78 3.91
CA LEU A 105 16.49 -9.14 3.49
C LEU A 105 16.94 -9.24 2.02
N ARG A 106 16.70 -8.18 1.25
CA ARG A 106 17.08 -8.03 -0.18
C ARG A 106 18.25 -7.06 -0.37
N GLY A 107 18.91 -6.67 0.70
CA GLY A 107 20.07 -5.75 0.65
C GLY A 107 19.69 -4.30 0.38
N LYS A 108 18.42 -3.92 0.57
CA LYS A 108 17.91 -2.55 0.48
C LYS A 108 17.70 -1.96 1.88
N THR A 109 17.90 -0.66 2.01
CA THR A 109 17.70 0.04 3.28
C THR A 109 16.70 1.17 3.09
N PHE A 110 15.52 1.02 3.67
CA PHE A 110 14.47 2.03 3.67
C PHE A 110 14.11 2.41 5.11
N ASP A 111 13.99 3.70 5.39
CA ASP A 111 13.32 4.16 6.61
C ASP A 111 11.80 4.05 6.43
N ALA A 112 11.07 3.68 7.49
CA ALA A 112 9.61 3.74 7.49
C ALA A 112 9.13 5.04 8.15
N LEU A 113 8.13 5.68 7.55
CA LEU A 113 7.52 6.92 8.02
C LEU A 113 6.03 6.71 8.25
N VAL A 114 5.47 7.42 9.22
CA VAL A 114 4.03 7.52 9.45
C VAL A 114 3.59 8.97 9.26
N VAL A 115 2.66 9.22 8.34
CA VAL A 115 2.07 10.55 8.16
C VAL A 115 0.74 10.62 8.89
N ARG A 116 0.64 11.52 9.87
CA ARG A 116 -0.59 11.74 10.65
C ARG A 116 -1.63 12.46 9.80
N LYS A 117 -2.91 12.17 10.04
CA LYS A 117 -4.02 12.88 9.37
C LYS A 117 -4.02 14.37 9.68
N GLU A 118 -3.65 14.70 10.92
CA GLU A 118 -3.52 16.08 11.41
C GLU A 118 -2.18 16.25 12.14
N PRO A 119 -1.56 17.44 12.10
CA PRO A 119 -0.40 17.75 12.89
C PRO A 119 -0.64 17.54 14.38
N LYS A 120 0.42 17.35 15.17
CA LYS A 120 0.29 17.31 16.63
C LYS A 120 -0.14 18.68 17.16
N ASP A 121 -1.09 18.68 18.08
CA ASP A 121 -1.57 19.89 18.75
C ASP A 121 -0.52 20.49 19.72
N HIS A 122 0.51 19.72 20.09
CA HIS A 122 1.55 20.09 21.06
C HIS A 122 2.95 19.83 20.50
N GLY A 123 3.94 20.64 20.92
CA GLY A 123 5.33 20.57 20.48
C GLY A 123 5.55 21.30 19.15
N MET A 124 6.38 20.72 18.26
CA MET A 124 6.74 21.35 16.97
C MET A 124 5.69 21.15 15.86
N GLY A 125 4.48 20.68 16.18
CA GLY A 125 3.42 20.48 15.20
C GLY A 125 3.78 19.48 14.09
N LYS A 126 4.65 18.52 14.36
CA LYS A 126 5.08 17.53 13.37
C LYS A 126 3.91 16.68 12.88
N GLN A 127 3.84 16.50 11.57
CA GLN A 127 2.88 15.63 10.92
C GLN A 127 3.52 14.33 10.42
N VAL A 128 4.83 14.31 10.16
CA VAL A 128 5.57 13.11 9.78
C VAL A 128 6.34 12.57 10.99
N GLU A 129 6.09 11.30 11.30
CA GLU A 129 6.77 10.56 12.38
C GLU A 129 7.78 9.60 11.77
N GLY A 130 8.91 9.42 12.45
CA GLY A 130 10.01 8.55 12.03
C GLY A 130 11.34 9.30 11.95
N PRO A 131 12.33 8.75 11.24
CA PRO A 131 13.60 9.41 10.97
C PRO A 131 13.42 10.72 10.19
N PRO A 132 14.38 11.69 10.29
CA PRO A 132 14.30 12.94 9.53
C PRO A 132 14.20 12.72 8.02
N VAL A 133 13.32 13.47 7.35
CA VAL A 133 13.03 13.30 5.91
C VAL A 133 13.67 14.36 5.03
N ALA A 134 14.21 15.44 5.60
CA ALA A 134 14.80 16.55 4.84
C ALA A 134 15.89 16.05 3.87
N GLY A 135 15.71 16.34 2.58
CA GLY A 135 16.59 15.90 1.48
C GLY A 135 16.48 14.43 1.09
N LYS A 136 15.67 13.62 1.77
CA LYS A 136 15.47 12.20 1.44
C LYS A 136 14.51 12.02 0.28
N ARG A 137 14.78 11.01 -0.53
CA ARG A 137 13.94 10.53 -1.62
C ARG A 137 12.89 9.56 -1.05
N VAL A 138 11.63 9.96 -1.11
CA VAL A 138 10.53 9.26 -0.43
C VAL A 138 9.53 8.71 -1.44
N ILE A 139 9.12 7.45 -1.26
CA ILE A 139 7.93 6.90 -1.90
C ILE A 139 6.76 6.94 -0.93
N VAL A 140 5.68 7.57 -1.36
CA VAL A 140 4.41 7.53 -0.62
C VAL A 140 3.68 6.24 -0.96
N VAL A 141 3.25 5.51 0.08
CA VAL A 141 2.49 4.26 -0.09
C VAL A 141 1.07 4.38 0.47
N GLU A 142 0.17 3.58 -0.09
CA GLU A 142 -1.21 3.45 0.39
C GLU A 142 -1.67 2.00 0.21
N ASP A 143 -2.61 1.55 1.01
CA ASP A 143 -3.18 0.21 0.88
C ASP A 143 -4.08 0.10 -0.38
N THR A 144 -5.10 0.96 -0.47
CA THR A 144 -6.00 1.03 -1.64
C THR A 144 -6.18 2.47 -2.10
N SER A 145 -6.15 2.68 -3.41
CA SER A 145 -6.48 3.99 -3.98
C SER A 145 -7.97 4.10 -4.30
N THR A 146 -8.55 5.27 -4.01
CA THR A 146 -9.90 5.63 -4.46
C THR A 146 -9.89 6.96 -5.23
N THR A 147 -9.73 8.07 -4.53
CA THR A 147 -9.73 9.42 -5.12
C THR A 147 -8.34 10.05 -5.16
N GLY A 148 -7.32 9.40 -4.60
CA GLY A 148 -5.97 9.95 -4.50
C GLY A 148 -5.75 10.98 -3.39
N GLY A 149 -6.79 11.37 -2.66
CA GLY A 149 -6.67 12.45 -1.66
C GLY A 149 -5.78 12.10 -0.47
N SER A 150 -5.80 10.86 0.00
CA SER A 150 -4.93 10.42 1.12
C SER A 150 -3.44 10.46 0.76
N PRO A 151 -3.00 9.84 -0.36
CA PRO A 151 -1.61 9.95 -0.78
C PRO A 151 -1.14 11.39 -1.02
N LEU A 152 -1.96 12.26 -1.62
CA LEU A 152 -1.59 13.65 -1.86
C LEU A 152 -1.37 14.42 -0.55
N LYS A 153 -2.22 14.22 0.47
CA LYS A 153 -1.99 14.79 1.81
C LYS A 153 -0.67 14.31 2.42
N ALA A 154 -0.30 13.05 2.19
CA ALA A 154 0.97 12.52 2.67
C ALA A 154 2.15 13.15 1.91
N CYS A 155 2.06 13.35 0.59
CA CYS A 155 3.06 14.05 -0.21
C CYS A 155 3.28 15.48 0.34
N GLU A 156 2.22 16.25 0.49
CA GLU A 156 2.28 17.63 1.01
C GLU A 156 2.94 17.71 2.40
N ALA A 157 2.61 16.78 3.30
CA ALA A 157 3.18 16.74 4.65
C ALA A 157 4.68 16.43 4.62
N ILE A 158 5.11 15.47 3.79
CA ILE A 158 6.50 15.07 3.65
C ILE A 158 7.32 16.18 2.99
N GLU A 159 6.81 16.82 1.94
CA GLU A 159 7.47 17.94 1.26
C GLU A 159 7.61 19.16 2.17
N LYS A 160 6.61 19.44 3.01
CA LYS A 160 6.67 20.49 4.02
C LYS A 160 7.81 20.28 5.02
N GLU A 161 8.19 19.04 5.28
CA GLU A 161 9.34 18.68 6.12
C GLU A 161 10.65 18.50 5.33
N GLY A 162 10.64 18.86 4.04
CA GLY A 162 11.82 18.87 3.16
C GLY A 162 12.14 17.55 2.47
N GLY A 163 11.25 16.57 2.50
CA GLY A 163 11.39 15.33 1.72
C GLY A 163 11.13 15.57 0.22
N VAL A 164 11.67 14.71 -0.62
CA VAL A 164 11.50 14.73 -2.09
C VAL A 164 10.67 13.52 -2.48
N ILE A 165 9.45 13.76 -2.97
CA ILE A 165 8.56 12.67 -3.41
C ILE A 165 9.05 12.12 -4.75
N VAL A 166 9.31 10.82 -4.79
CA VAL A 166 9.74 10.09 -5.99
C VAL A 166 8.55 9.54 -6.75
N ALA A 167 7.60 8.94 -6.02
CA ALA A 167 6.39 8.35 -6.58
C ALA A 167 5.35 8.09 -5.49
N VAL A 168 4.13 7.79 -5.93
CA VAL A 168 3.07 7.21 -5.11
C VAL A 168 2.86 5.76 -5.57
N CYS A 169 2.95 4.82 -4.65
CA CYS A 169 2.78 3.39 -4.91
C CYS A 169 1.65 2.81 -4.06
N VAL A 170 0.70 2.12 -4.67
CA VAL A 170 -0.43 1.51 -3.95
C VAL A 170 -0.43 -0.01 -4.09
N VAL A 171 -0.94 -0.71 -3.08
CA VAL A 171 -1.06 -2.17 -3.17
C VAL A 171 -2.16 -2.55 -4.14
N VAL A 172 -3.35 -1.95 -4.03
CA VAL A 172 -4.48 -2.21 -4.95
C VAL A 172 -5.05 -0.91 -5.49
N ASP A 173 -5.03 -0.73 -6.81
CA ASP A 173 -5.77 0.33 -7.48
C ASP A 173 -7.22 -0.10 -7.71
N ARG A 174 -8.16 0.71 -7.23
CA ARG A 174 -9.60 0.48 -7.39
C ARG A 174 -10.19 1.08 -8.68
N ASN A 175 -9.33 1.60 -9.59
CA ASN A 175 -9.73 2.20 -10.87
C ASN A 175 -10.82 3.28 -10.72
N THR A 176 -10.70 4.12 -9.69
CA THR A 176 -11.69 5.17 -9.37
C THR A 176 -11.16 6.59 -9.60
N GLY A 177 -10.12 6.74 -10.44
CA GLY A 177 -9.57 8.03 -10.86
C GLY A 177 -8.40 8.54 -9.99
N ALA A 178 -7.88 7.73 -9.07
CA ALA A 178 -6.74 8.13 -8.22
C ALA A 178 -5.47 8.38 -9.03
N LYS A 179 -5.21 7.55 -10.04
CA LYS A 179 -4.05 7.68 -10.91
C LYS A 179 -4.01 9.05 -11.59
N GLU A 180 -5.10 9.44 -12.24
CA GLU A 180 -5.21 10.71 -12.97
C GLU A 180 -5.03 11.91 -12.03
N VAL A 181 -5.56 11.82 -10.82
CA VAL A 181 -5.44 12.88 -9.82
C VAL A 181 -4.01 13.01 -9.32
N ILE A 182 -3.34 11.90 -9.01
CA ILE A 182 -1.97 11.87 -8.48
C ILE A 182 -0.97 12.29 -9.57
N GLU A 183 -1.09 11.76 -10.80
CA GLU A 183 -0.24 12.14 -11.93
C GLU A 183 -0.49 13.59 -12.34
N GLY A 184 -1.74 14.07 -12.28
CA GLY A 184 -2.08 15.46 -12.50
C GLY A 184 -1.49 16.42 -11.47
N ALA A 185 -1.19 15.95 -10.27
CA ALA A 185 -0.45 16.70 -9.25
C ALA A 185 1.08 16.64 -9.44
N GLY A 186 1.57 15.91 -10.44
CA GLY A 186 2.99 15.84 -10.81
C GLY A 186 3.74 14.65 -10.21
N TYR A 187 3.08 13.71 -9.54
CA TYR A 187 3.74 12.54 -8.95
C TYR A 187 3.54 11.29 -9.82
N PRO A 188 4.61 10.56 -10.16
CA PRO A 188 4.48 9.24 -10.78
C PRO A 188 3.62 8.31 -9.93
N TYR A 189 2.72 7.55 -10.57
CA TYR A 189 1.83 6.61 -9.87
C TYR A 189 2.05 5.19 -10.33
N ARG A 190 2.09 4.24 -9.40
CA ARG A 190 2.14 2.80 -9.67
C ARG A 190 1.25 2.02 -8.71
N ALA A 191 0.67 0.94 -9.21
CA ALA A 191 -0.08 -0.02 -8.41
C ALA A 191 0.53 -1.41 -8.55
N ALA A 192 0.63 -2.14 -7.45
CA ALA A 192 1.07 -3.53 -7.47
C ALA A 192 0.00 -4.44 -8.08
N LEU A 193 -1.26 -4.17 -7.77
CA LEU A 193 -2.43 -4.91 -8.24
C LEU A 193 -3.55 -3.97 -8.65
N THR A 194 -4.42 -4.46 -9.54
CA THR A 194 -5.67 -3.82 -9.97
C THR A 194 -6.88 -4.65 -9.54
N LEU A 195 -8.09 -4.11 -9.71
CA LEU A 195 -9.32 -4.88 -9.51
C LEU A 195 -9.40 -6.08 -10.48
N SER A 196 -8.91 -5.93 -11.71
CA SER A 196 -8.83 -7.03 -12.69
C SER A 196 -8.03 -8.21 -12.18
N ASP A 197 -6.89 -7.95 -11.52
CA ASP A 197 -6.07 -9.00 -10.92
C ASP A 197 -6.83 -9.80 -9.86
N LEU A 198 -7.80 -9.16 -9.19
CA LEU A 198 -8.64 -9.76 -8.15
C LEU A 198 -9.95 -10.37 -8.70
N GLY A 199 -10.19 -10.29 -10.02
CA GLY A 199 -11.43 -10.74 -10.65
C GLY A 199 -12.65 -9.92 -10.23
N LEU A 200 -12.51 -8.60 -10.13
CA LEU A 200 -13.53 -7.66 -9.64
C LEU A 200 -13.94 -6.60 -10.67
N ASP A 201 -13.61 -6.78 -11.97
CA ASP A 201 -13.90 -5.79 -13.02
C ASP A 201 -15.39 -5.57 -13.27
N ASP A 202 -16.21 -6.60 -13.12
CA ASP A 202 -17.63 -6.62 -13.46
C ASP A 202 -18.53 -6.55 -12.20
N ALA A 203 -18.03 -6.10 -11.08
CA ALA A 203 -18.75 -6.18 -9.80
C ALA A 203 -19.25 -4.82 -9.29
#